data_b0a6c3ca476d1d55f031d9f79c260aa4
#
_entry.id   b0a6c3ca476d1d55f031d9f79c260aa4
#
_cell.length_a   1.000
_cell.length_b   1.000
_cell.length_c   1.000
_cell.angle_alpha   90.00
_cell.angle_beta   90.00
_cell.angle_gamma   90.00
#
_symmetry.space_group_name_H-M   'P 1'
#
loop_
_entity.id
_entity.type
_entity.pdbx_description
1 polymer ?
#
loop_
_entity_poly.entity_id
_entity_poly.type
_entity_poly.pdbx_seq_one_letter_code
_entity_poly.pdbx_strand_id
1 'polypeptide(L)'
;MTADKEEDAVTAGFLVIGDEILSGRTKDKNIGFLADYLTAIGIDLCEVRIVPDVTARIVEAVNALRSRYTYVFTSGGIGPTHDDITADSIAEAFGVGIDVDPRARAILEAHFPAGQLTPARLRMARIPDGADLIQNSVSKAPGFRIENVHVMAGVPSIMQAMLDAIAPTLKTGRKMLSRTVDADLPESRIAEALRDIQDAFPETLIGSYPRTTDGRFTTQIVVRSRDEAIMNRAADAVADAVREAVGQ
;
A
#
# COMPACT_ATOMS: atom_id res chain seq x y z
N MET A 1 -26.01 15.36 -5.05
CA MET A 1 -24.88 15.33 -6.00
C MET A 1 -23.60 14.80 -5.35
N THR A 2 -23.69 13.72 -4.58
CA THR A 2 -22.51 13.12 -3.87
C THR A 2 -22.17 11.71 -4.35
N ALA A 3 -22.97 11.10 -5.22
CA ALA A 3 -22.78 9.74 -5.70
C ALA A 3 -21.79 9.60 -6.89
N ASP A 4 -21.59 10.65 -7.70
CA ASP A 4 -20.72 10.59 -8.89
C ASP A 4 -19.22 10.73 -8.59
N LYS A 5 -18.83 11.05 -7.35
CA LYS A 5 -17.41 11.31 -6.99
C LYS A 5 -16.66 10.08 -6.45
N GLU A 6 -17.36 9.03 -6.02
CA GLU A 6 -16.74 7.77 -5.55
C GLU A 6 -16.41 6.79 -6.68
N GLU A 7 -17.06 6.90 -7.84
CA GLU A 7 -16.86 5.99 -8.98
C GLU A 7 -15.47 6.11 -9.66
N ASP A 8 -14.75 7.22 -9.45
CA ASP A 8 -13.42 7.45 -10.06
C ASP A 8 -12.24 7.09 -9.13
N ALA A 9 -12.50 6.72 -7.88
CA ALA A 9 -11.46 6.39 -6.93
C ALA A 9 -11.05 4.91 -7.03
N VAL A 10 -9.82 4.64 -7.47
CA VAL A 10 -9.24 3.31 -7.40
C VAL A 10 -8.60 3.13 -6.03
N THR A 11 -9.08 2.14 -5.28
CA THR A 11 -8.70 1.92 -3.88
C THR A 11 -7.89 0.65 -3.69
N ALA A 12 -7.06 0.62 -2.66
CA ALA A 12 -6.24 -0.54 -2.31
C ALA A 12 -6.26 -0.82 -0.82
N GLY A 13 -6.21 -2.11 -0.48
CA GLY A 13 -5.84 -2.61 0.84
C GLY A 13 -4.44 -3.25 0.80
N PHE A 14 -3.72 -3.20 1.89
CA PHE A 14 -2.42 -3.85 2.02
C PHE A 14 -2.39 -4.79 3.23
N LEU A 15 -1.94 -6.02 2.99
CA LEU A 15 -1.79 -7.05 4.01
C LEU A 15 -0.31 -7.41 4.16
N VAL A 16 0.27 -7.07 5.29
CA VAL A 16 1.63 -7.48 5.68
C VAL A 16 1.51 -8.75 6.52
N ILE A 17 2.22 -9.80 6.12
CA ILE A 17 2.20 -11.09 6.76
C ILE A 17 3.61 -11.37 7.29
N GLY A 18 3.73 -11.58 8.61
CA GLY A 18 5.02 -11.87 9.23
C GLY A 18 5.04 -11.60 10.73
N ASP A 19 5.34 -12.63 11.51
CA ASP A 19 5.54 -12.55 12.97
C ASP A 19 6.69 -11.62 13.35
N GLU A 20 7.70 -11.48 12.49
CA GLU A 20 8.87 -10.63 12.73
C GLU A 20 8.51 -9.13 12.74
N ILE A 21 7.45 -8.73 12.04
CA ILE A 21 6.93 -7.36 12.04
C ILE A 21 6.17 -7.10 13.35
N LEU A 22 5.28 -8.03 13.73
CA LEU A 22 4.48 -7.92 14.95
C LEU A 22 5.34 -7.97 16.22
N SER A 23 6.40 -8.78 16.22
CA SER A 23 7.34 -8.85 17.34
C SER A 23 8.32 -7.67 17.40
N GLY A 24 8.32 -6.80 16.37
CA GLY A 24 9.24 -5.67 16.28
C GLY A 24 10.69 -6.04 15.96
N ARG A 25 10.97 -7.32 15.67
CA ARG A 25 12.29 -7.81 15.26
C ARG A 25 12.73 -7.21 13.93
N THR A 26 11.79 -7.04 13.01
CA THR A 26 12.01 -6.36 11.74
C THR A 26 11.12 -5.11 11.69
N LYS A 27 11.70 -3.99 11.27
CA LYS A 27 10.93 -2.77 10.99
C LYS A 27 10.39 -2.84 9.56
N ASP A 28 9.08 -2.67 9.41
CA ASP A 28 8.46 -2.63 8.10
C ASP A 28 9.03 -1.48 7.24
N LYS A 29 9.27 -1.77 5.97
CA LYS A 29 9.73 -0.82 4.94
C LYS A 29 8.82 -0.82 3.72
N ASN A 30 7.87 -1.73 3.67
CA ASN A 30 7.00 -1.96 2.52
C ASN A 30 5.77 -1.05 2.56
N ILE A 31 5.23 -0.75 3.74
CA ILE A 31 4.02 0.08 3.91
C ILE A 31 4.25 1.48 3.34
N GLY A 32 5.29 2.17 3.80
CA GLY A 32 5.60 3.52 3.32
C GLY A 32 5.89 3.55 1.82
N PHE A 33 6.70 2.61 1.33
CA PHE A 33 7.01 2.50 -0.09
C PHE A 33 5.75 2.29 -0.94
N LEU A 34 4.88 1.33 -0.55
CA LEU A 34 3.65 1.05 -1.30
C LEU A 34 2.71 2.26 -1.29
N ALA A 35 2.58 2.94 -0.14
CA ALA A 35 1.74 4.13 -0.03
C ALA A 35 2.18 5.25 -0.98
N ASP A 36 3.47 5.54 -1.01
CA ASP A 36 4.05 6.54 -1.91
C ASP A 36 3.87 6.14 -3.39
N TYR A 37 4.16 4.86 -3.71
CA TYR A 37 4.07 4.34 -5.07
C TYR A 37 2.63 4.40 -5.60
N LEU A 38 1.65 3.90 -4.84
CA LEU A 38 0.25 3.88 -5.24
C LEU A 38 -0.32 5.31 -5.37
N THR A 39 0.03 6.20 -4.46
CA THR A 39 -0.34 7.63 -4.55
C THR A 39 0.19 8.26 -5.84
N ALA A 40 1.44 7.96 -6.22
CA ALA A 40 2.06 8.50 -7.43
C ALA A 40 1.37 8.05 -8.73
N ILE A 41 0.72 6.87 -8.71
CA ILE A 41 -0.04 6.34 -9.87
C ILE A 41 -1.55 6.54 -9.76
N GLY A 42 -2.04 7.21 -8.71
CA GLY A 42 -3.46 7.55 -8.55
C GLY A 42 -4.32 6.42 -7.96
N ILE A 43 -3.74 5.55 -7.14
CA ILE A 43 -4.43 4.54 -6.36
C ILE A 43 -4.37 4.94 -4.88
N ASP A 44 -5.51 4.92 -4.19
CA ASP A 44 -5.57 5.26 -2.77
C ASP A 44 -5.33 4.02 -1.90
N LEU A 45 -4.27 4.01 -1.12
CA LEU A 45 -4.10 3.02 -0.07
C LEU A 45 -4.99 3.39 1.11
N CYS A 46 -6.10 2.66 1.29
CA CYS A 46 -7.14 2.97 2.27
C CYS A 46 -7.00 2.22 3.59
N GLU A 47 -6.40 1.03 3.57
CA GLU A 47 -6.28 0.19 4.76
C GLU A 47 -4.98 -0.63 4.71
N VAL A 48 -4.33 -0.75 5.86
CA VAL A 48 -3.18 -1.64 6.06
C VAL A 48 -3.49 -2.55 7.23
N ARG A 49 -3.30 -3.87 7.03
CA ARG A 49 -3.34 -4.86 8.11
C ARG A 49 -2.00 -5.55 8.24
N ILE A 50 -1.63 -5.87 9.48
CA ILE A 50 -0.47 -6.70 9.78
C ILE A 50 -0.98 -7.91 10.53
N VAL A 51 -0.69 -9.11 10.03
CA VAL A 51 -1.14 -10.37 10.63
C VAL A 51 0.02 -11.34 10.83
N PRO A 52 -0.08 -12.24 11.82
CA PRO A 52 0.91 -13.31 12.01
C PRO A 52 0.83 -14.33 10.88
N ASP A 53 1.86 -15.19 10.79
CA ASP A 53 1.92 -16.36 9.90
C ASP A 53 0.98 -17.47 10.42
N VAL A 54 -0.32 -17.20 10.42
CA VAL A 54 -1.41 -18.08 10.83
C VAL A 54 -2.50 -18.08 9.75
N THR A 55 -2.75 -19.24 9.14
CA THR A 55 -3.67 -19.38 7.98
C THR A 55 -5.02 -18.71 8.23
N ALA A 56 -5.67 -18.97 9.37
CA ALA A 56 -7.00 -18.40 9.66
C ALA A 56 -6.99 -16.87 9.70
N ARG A 57 -5.87 -16.24 10.15
CA ARG A 57 -5.72 -14.79 10.18
C ARG A 57 -5.48 -14.20 8.81
N ILE A 58 -4.69 -14.89 7.99
CA ILE A 58 -4.44 -14.49 6.60
C ILE A 58 -5.75 -14.58 5.80
N VAL A 59 -6.49 -15.69 5.90
CA VAL A 59 -7.76 -15.92 5.21
C VAL A 59 -8.80 -14.86 5.58
N GLU A 60 -8.97 -14.60 6.88
CA GLU A 60 -9.88 -13.55 7.38
C GLU A 60 -9.53 -12.17 6.78
N ALA A 61 -8.26 -11.78 6.86
CA ALA A 61 -7.81 -10.48 6.40
C ALA A 61 -7.95 -10.32 4.88
N VAL A 62 -7.56 -11.34 4.11
CA VAL A 62 -7.70 -11.34 2.64
C VAL A 62 -9.16 -11.20 2.24
N ASN A 63 -10.06 -12.01 2.82
CA ASN A 63 -11.48 -11.96 2.49
C ASN A 63 -12.11 -10.60 2.83
N ALA A 64 -11.74 -10.01 3.96
CA ALA A 64 -12.22 -8.69 4.34
C ALA A 64 -11.72 -7.58 3.40
N LEU A 65 -10.45 -7.63 2.99
CA LEU A 65 -9.87 -6.61 2.12
C LEU A 65 -10.35 -6.75 0.66
N ARG A 66 -10.36 -7.99 0.09
CA ARG A 66 -10.70 -8.21 -1.32
C ARG A 66 -12.17 -7.87 -1.65
N SER A 67 -13.05 -7.98 -0.67
CA SER A 67 -14.46 -7.60 -0.85
C SER A 67 -14.71 -6.09 -0.80
N ARG A 68 -13.77 -5.31 -0.29
CA ARG A 68 -13.93 -3.88 -0.03
C ARG A 68 -13.17 -3.00 -1.03
N TYR A 69 -11.97 -3.43 -1.46
CA TYR A 69 -11.07 -2.60 -2.23
C TYR A 69 -10.93 -3.08 -3.68
N THR A 70 -10.63 -2.15 -4.59
CA THR A 70 -10.35 -2.48 -6.00
C THR A 70 -9.17 -3.43 -6.11
N TYR A 71 -8.12 -3.22 -5.30
CA TYR A 71 -6.93 -4.04 -5.25
C TYR A 71 -6.58 -4.42 -3.81
N VAL A 72 -6.03 -5.61 -3.64
CA VAL A 72 -5.34 -6.02 -2.42
C VAL A 72 -3.91 -6.39 -2.78
N PHE A 73 -2.98 -5.81 -2.08
CA PHE A 73 -1.57 -6.19 -2.15
C PHE A 73 -1.22 -6.96 -0.89
N THR A 74 -0.35 -7.98 -1.00
CA THR A 74 0.20 -8.65 0.18
C THR A 74 1.71 -8.65 0.14
N SER A 75 2.36 -8.73 1.30
CA SER A 75 3.81 -8.78 1.43
C SER A 75 4.17 -9.78 2.52
N GLY A 76 4.98 -10.79 2.17
CA GLY A 76 5.49 -11.80 3.09
C GLY A 76 4.95 -13.21 2.89
N GLY A 77 5.62 -14.20 3.46
CA GLY A 77 5.20 -15.59 3.56
C GLY A 77 5.14 -16.37 2.25
N ILE A 78 5.93 -16.01 1.21
CA ILE A 78 6.03 -16.76 -0.06
C ILE A 78 7.45 -17.27 -0.36
N GLY A 79 8.25 -17.41 0.67
CA GLY A 79 9.61 -17.94 0.57
C GLY A 79 9.67 -19.47 0.60
N PRO A 80 10.87 -20.02 0.82
CA PRO A 80 11.11 -21.47 0.78
C PRO A 80 10.96 -22.18 2.13
N THR A 81 10.66 -21.47 3.22
CA THR A 81 10.70 -22.00 4.56
C THR A 81 9.33 -22.57 5.00
N HIS A 82 9.29 -23.24 6.13
CA HIS A 82 8.07 -23.95 6.58
C HIS A 82 6.96 -22.99 7.07
N ASP A 83 7.35 -21.81 7.47
CA ASP A 83 6.50 -20.69 7.91
C ASP A 83 5.99 -19.82 6.73
N ASP A 84 6.51 -20.04 5.51
CA ASP A 84 5.98 -19.43 4.29
C ASP A 84 4.67 -20.12 3.88
N ILE A 85 3.56 -19.66 4.45
CA ILE A 85 2.23 -20.26 4.28
C ILE A 85 1.25 -19.39 3.51
N THR A 86 1.68 -18.23 3.03
CA THR A 86 0.80 -17.25 2.36
C THR A 86 0.13 -17.85 1.14
N ALA A 87 0.84 -18.58 0.27
CA ALA A 87 0.25 -19.14 -0.94
C ALA A 87 -0.86 -20.16 -0.63
N ASP A 88 -0.64 -21.03 0.36
CA ASP A 88 -1.64 -21.99 0.83
C ASP A 88 -2.86 -21.28 1.45
N SER A 89 -2.63 -20.25 2.25
CA SER A 89 -3.70 -19.46 2.87
C SER A 89 -4.53 -18.68 1.83
N ILE A 90 -3.91 -18.19 0.77
CA ILE A 90 -4.63 -17.56 -0.34
C ILE A 90 -5.48 -18.58 -1.09
N ALA A 91 -4.94 -19.77 -1.39
CA ALA A 91 -5.72 -20.85 -2.02
C ALA A 91 -6.96 -21.21 -1.18
N GLU A 92 -6.81 -21.32 0.14
CA GLU A 92 -7.92 -21.54 1.06
C GLU A 92 -8.94 -20.40 1.03
N ALA A 93 -8.49 -19.14 1.05
CA ALA A 93 -9.36 -17.96 1.01
C ALA A 93 -10.21 -17.90 -0.27
N PHE A 94 -9.71 -18.43 -1.38
CA PHE A 94 -10.40 -18.48 -2.66
C PHE A 94 -11.12 -19.83 -2.92
N GLY A 95 -10.92 -20.82 -2.08
CA GLY A 95 -11.52 -22.14 -2.24
C GLY A 95 -11.00 -22.90 -3.48
N VAL A 96 -9.73 -22.68 -3.85
CA VAL A 96 -9.09 -23.32 -5.02
C VAL A 96 -7.97 -24.26 -4.59
N GLY A 97 -7.55 -25.14 -5.51
CA GLY A 97 -6.39 -26.01 -5.32
C GLY A 97 -5.08 -25.22 -5.35
N ILE A 98 -4.00 -25.85 -4.88
CA ILE A 98 -2.64 -25.31 -4.95
C ILE A 98 -1.65 -26.44 -5.18
N ASP A 99 -0.81 -26.29 -6.18
CA ASP A 99 0.29 -27.22 -6.47
C ASP A 99 1.48 -26.48 -7.11
N VAL A 100 2.54 -27.21 -7.43
CA VAL A 100 3.68 -26.69 -8.16
C VAL A 100 3.26 -26.31 -9.58
N ASP A 101 3.22 -25.02 -9.85
CA ASP A 101 2.87 -24.47 -11.17
C ASP A 101 4.02 -24.72 -12.15
N PRO A 102 3.76 -25.34 -13.33
CA PRO A 102 4.80 -25.62 -14.32
C PRO A 102 5.55 -24.39 -14.82
N ARG A 103 4.85 -23.22 -14.92
CA ARG A 103 5.46 -21.94 -15.36
C ARG A 103 6.43 -21.42 -14.31
N ALA A 104 6.03 -21.42 -13.04
CA ALA A 104 6.86 -21.01 -11.92
C ALA A 104 8.06 -21.95 -11.75
N ARG A 105 7.83 -23.26 -11.86
CA ARG A 105 8.89 -24.28 -11.83
C ARG A 105 9.92 -24.04 -12.93
N ALA A 106 9.51 -23.83 -14.17
CA ALA A 106 10.42 -23.55 -15.31
C ALA A 106 11.29 -22.31 -15.07
N ILE A 107 10.73 -21.25 -14.46
CA ILE A 107 11.49 -20.05 -14.09
C ILE A 107 12.58 -20.38 -13.07
N LEU A 108 12.24 -21.16 -12.03
CA LEU A 108 13.20 -21.56 -11.00
C LEU A 108 14.27 -22.52 -11.55
N GLU A 109 13.90 -23.47 -12.42
CA GLU A 109 14.84 -24.38 -13.09
C GLU A 109 15.84 -23.64 -13.98
N ALA A 110 15.40 -22.58 -14.66
CA ALA A 110 16.27 -21.73 -15.46
C ALA A 110 17.20 -20.85 -14.61
N HIS A 111 16.80 -20.54 -13.37
CA HIS A 111 17.57 -19.67 -12.48
C HIS A 111 18.60 -20.44 -11.64
N PHE A 112 18.22 -21.59 -11.10
CA PHE A 112 19.10 -22.37 -10.23
C PHE A 112 19.96 -23.34 -11.04
N PRO A 113 21.26 -23.47 -10.72
CA PRO A 113 22.11 -24.49 -11.33
C PRO A 113 21.51 -25.90 -11.18
N ALA A 114 21.81 -26.78 -12.11
CA ALA A 114 21.33 -28.16 -12.12
C ALA A 114 21.57 -28.84 -10.76
N GLY A 115 20.53 -29.46 -10.22
CA GLY A 115 20.54 -30.12 -8.91
C GLY A 115 20.42 -29.19 -7.69
N GLN A 116 20.31 -27.89 -7.88
CA GLN A 116 20.16 -26.94 -6.77
C GLN A 116 18.70 -26.51 -6.51
N LEU A 117 17.74 -26.91 -7.34
CA LEU A 117 16.34 -26.72 -7.08
C LEU A 117 15.88 -27.77 -6.06
N THR A 118 16.13 -27.50 -4.80
CA THR A 118 15.77 -28.38 -3.68
C THR A 118 14.25 -28.38 -3.47
N PRO A 119 13.67 -29.38 -2.74
CA PRO A 119 12.25 -29.37 -2.37
C PRO A 119 11.82 -28.09 -1.65
N ALA A 120 12.68 -27.53 -0.80
CA ALA A 120 12.42 -26.26 -0.14
C ALA A 120 12.29 -25.11 -1.16
N ARG A 121 13.19 -25.00 -2.12
CA ARG A 121 13.11 -23.97 -3.18
C ARG A 121 11.91 -24.19 -4.11
N LEU A 122 11.53 -25.44 -4.35
CA LEU A 122 10.36 -25.75 -5.17
C LEU A 122 9.03 -25.30 -4.53
N ARG A 123 8.98 -25.12 -3.20
CA ARG A 123 7.81 -24.52 -2.52
C ARG A 123 7.47 -23.15 -3.08
N MET A 124 8.46 -22.35 -3.50
CA MET A 124 8.24 -21.03 -4.10
C MET A 124 7.56 -21.10 -5.48
N ALA A 125 7.39 -22.29 -6.05
CA ALA A 125 6.64 -22.52 -7.28
C ALA A 125 5.20 -22.99 -7.01
N ARG A 126 4.77 -23.10 -5.76
CA ARG A 126 3.38 -23.46 -5.41
C ARG A 126 2.49 -22.25 -5.61
N ILE A 127 1.58 -22.35 -6.55
CA ILE A 127 0.71 -21.27 -7.00
C ILE A 127 -0.73 -21.76 -6.94
N PRO A 128 -1.67 -20.97 -6.41
CA PRO A 128 -3.10 -21.31 -6.45
C PRO A 128 -3.61 -21.48 -7.86
N ASP A 129 -4.53 -22.44 -8.06
CA ASP A 129 -5.15 -22.70 -9.34
C ASP A 129 -5.83 -21.44 -9.91
N GLY A 130 -5.60 -21.18 -11.19
CA GLY A 130 -6.15 -20.01 -11.87
C GLY A 130 -5.41 -18.70 -11.64
N ALA A 131 -4.34 -18.68 -10.83
CA ALA A 131 -3.56 -17.47 -10.63
C ALA A 131 -2.60 -17.16 -11.81
N ASP A 132 -2.36 -15.87 -12.02
CA ASP A 132 -1.32 -15.36 -12.93
C ASP A 132 -0.02 -15.15 -12.15
N LEU A 133 1.12 -15.36 -12.80
CA LEU A 133 2.42 -15.12 -12.18
C LEU A 133 2.78 -13.63 -12.20
N ILE A 134 3.33 -13.14 -11.09
CA ILE A 134 3.98 -11.83 -11.00
C ILE A 134 5.49 -12.03 -11.16
N GLN A 135 6.06 -11.37 -12.15
CA GLN A 135 7.49 -11.47 -12.41
C GLN A 135 8.33 -10.85 -11.30
N ASN A 136 9.46 -11.47 -11.02
CA ASN A 136 10.45 -11.00 -10.07
C ASN A 136 11.83 -10.97 -10.73
N SER A 137 12.29 -9.79 -11.07
CA SER A 137 13.59 -9.60 -11.72
C SER A 137 14.78 -9.83 -10.80
N VAL A 138 14.59 -9.81 -9.49
CA VAL A 138 15.66 -9.91 -8.47
C VAL A 138 15.99 -11.35 -8.14
N SER A 139 15.05 -12.09 -7.50
CA SER A 139 15.31 -13.47 -7.05
C SER A 139 14.72 -14.53 -7.98
N LYS A 140 14.00 -14.13 -9.02
CA LYS A 140 13.29 -14.97 -9.99
C LYS A 140 12.13 -15.79 -9.43
N ALA A 141 12.06 -16.05 -8.13
CA ALA A 141 10.88 -16.69 -7.53
C ALA A 141 9.65 -15.78 -7.73
N PRO A 142 8.63 -16.21 -8.47
CA PRO A 142 7.51 -15.34 -8.81
C PRO A 142 6.60 -15.10 -7.61
N GLY A 143 5.93 -13.95 -7.59
CA GLY A 143 4.67 -13.78 -6.89
C GLY A 143 3.51 -14.25 -7.77
N PHE A 144 2.28 -13.98 -7.35
CA PHE A 144 1.11 -14.31 -8.15
C PHE A 144 -0.06 -13.35 -7.89
N ARG A 145 -0.99 -13.33 -8.86
CA ARG A 145 -2.25 -12.60 -8.74
C ARG A 145 -3.42 -13.58 -8.90
N ILE A 146 -4.37 -13.50 -7.99
CA ILE A 146 -5.67 -14.18 -8.14
C ILE A 146 -6.77 -13.14 -7.95
N GLU A 147 -7.64 -12.97 -8.95
CA GLU A 147 -8.62 -11.88 -9.03
C GLU A 147 -7.97 -10.51 -8.77
N ASN A 148 -8.40 -9.80 -7.70
CA ASN A 148 -7.87 -8.49 -7.31
C ASN A 148 -6.76 -8.56 -6.24
N VAL A 149 -6.30 -9.76 -5.85
CA VAL A 149 -5.26 -9.95 -4.84
C VAL A 149 -3.91 -10.22 -5.50
N HIS A 150 -2.94 -9.35 -5.20
CA HIS A 150 -1.56 -9.42 -5.69
C HIS A 150 -0.63 -9.83 -4.56
N VAL A 151 -0.05 -11.01 -4.67
CA VAL A 151 0.76 -11.63 -3.63
C VAL A 151 2.24 -11.46 -3.95
N MET A 152 2.95 -10.74 -3.08
CA MET A 152 4.34 -10.36 -3.28
C MET A 152 5.22 -10.77 -2.09
N ALA A 153 6.53 -10.81 -2.32
CA ALA A 153 7.51 -11.17 -1.30
C ALA A 153 7.64 -10.10 -0.20
N GLY A 154 8.09 -10.51 1.00
CA GLY A 154 8.33 -9.63 2.13
C GLY A 154 9.62 -8.79 2.01
N VAL A 155 10.64 -9.28 1.28
CA VAL A 155 11.91 -8.58 1.10
C VAL A 155 11.68 -7.30 0.27
N PRO A 156 12.03 -6.10 0.79
CA PRO A 156 11.66 -4.83 0.16
C PRO A 156 12.07 -4.70 -1.31
N SER A 157 13.32 -5.01 -1.64
CA SER A 157 13.80 -4.91 -3.03
C SER A 157 13.08 -5.88 -3.99
N ILE A 158 12.62 -7.02 -3.48
CA ILE A 158 11.87 -8.01 -4.27
C ILE A 158 10.42 -7.54 -4.44
N MET A 159 9.78 -7.09 -3.38
CA MET A 159 8.43 -6.53 -3.44
C MET A 159 8.37 -5.36 -4.42
N GLN A 160 9.33 -4.44 -4.38
CA GLN A 160 9.43 -3.32 -5.30
C GLN A 160 9.52 -3.77 -6.76
N ALA A 161 10.39 -4.74 -7.06
CA ALA A 161 10.51 -5.29 -8.41
C ALA A 161 9.23 -5.98 -8.90
N MET A 162 8.50 -6.65 -8.00
CA MET A 162 7.21 -7.25 -8.31
C MET A 162 6.14 -6.17 -8.55
N LEU A 163 6.13 -5.11 -7.75
CA LEU A 163 5.21 -3.99 -7.92
C LEU A 163 5.45 -3.27 -9.26
N ASP A 164 6.72 -3.03 -9.64
CA ASP A 164 7.07 -2.46 -10.94
C ASP A 164 6.57 -3.32 -12.11
N ALA A 165 6.60 -4.65 -11.94
CA ALA A 165 6.12 -5.57 -12.98
C ALA A 165 4.60 -5.53 -13.16
N ILE A 166 3.82 -5.30 -12.11
CA ILE A 166 2.36 -5.27 -12.17
C ILE A 166 1.79 -3.87 -12.43
N ALA A 167 2.49 -2.81 -12.07
CA ALA A 167 1.99 -1.43 -12.15
C ALA A 167 1.42 -1.06 -13.54
N PRO A 168 2.03 -1.44 -14.68
CA PRO A 168 1.50 -1.16 -16.00
C PRO A 168 0.15 -1.84 -16.30
N THR A 169 -0.24 -2.84 -15.51
CA THR A 169 -1.49 -3.60 -15.67
C THR A 169 -2.62 -3.10 -14.78
N LEU A 170 -2.30 -2.22 -13.83
CA LEU A 170 -3.27 -1.71 -12.88
C LEU A 170 -4.12 -0.58 -13.52
N LYS A 171 -5.44 -0.64 -13.30
CA LYS A 171 -6.30 0.51 -13.54
C LYS A 171 -5.94 1.58 -12.49
N THR A 172 -5.74 2.81 -12.94
CA THR A 172 -5.41 3.96 -12.07
C THR A 172 -6.55 4.97 -12.08
N GLY A 173 -6.69 5.69 -10.97
CA GLY A 173 -7.62 6.81 -10.84
C GLY A 173 -6.94 8.16 -11.07
N ARG A 174 -7.65 9.24 -10.74
CA ARG A 174 -7.07 10.60 -10.71
C ARG A 174 -6.10 10.72 -9.54
N LYS A 175 -4.90 11.25 -9.80
CA LYS A 175 -3.87 11.44 -8.76
C LYS A 175 -4.36 12.43 -7.70
N MET A 176 -4.04 12.14 -6.44
CA MET A 176 -4.18 13.09 -5.35
C MET A 176 -3.05 14.12 -5.43
N LEU A 177 -3.41 15.37 -5.63
CA LEU A 177 -2.48 16.50 -5.61
C LEU A 177 -2.33 17.00 -4.18
N SER A 178 -1.21 17.64 -3.86
CA SER A 178 -0.97 18.23 -2.56
C SER A 178 -0.25 19.56 -2.67
N ARG A 179 -0.60 20.50 -1.78
CA ARG A 179 0.11 21.75 -1.56
C ARG A 179 0.35 21.97 -0.08
N THR A 180 1.57 22.30 0.25
CA THR A 180 2.00 22.51 1.63
C THR A 180 2.08 23.98 1.97
N VAL A 181 1.61 24.34 3.16
CA VAL A 181 1.73 25.67 3.78
C VAL A 181 2.47 25.48 5.09
N ASP A 182 3.64 26.10 5.23
CA ASP A 182 4.38 26.10 6.49
C ASP A 182 3.91 27.27 7.36
N ALA A 183 3.69 27.00 8.65
CA ALA A 183 3.22 27.96 9.65
C ALA A 183 4.18 28.00 10.84
N ASP A 184 4.76 29.16 11.09
CA ASP A 184 5.68 29.38 12.23
C ASP A 184 4.88 29.68 13.51
N LEU A 185 3.98 28.74 13.85
CA LEU A 185 3.13 28.78 15.04
C LEU A 185 2.70 27.38 15.46
N PRO A 186 2.31 27.19 16.73
CA PRO A 186 1.76 25.94 17.21
C PRO A 186 0.41 25.61 16.57
N GLU A 187 0.16 24.32 16.33
CA GLU A 187 -1.08 23.81 15.70
C GLU A 187 -2.36 24.34 16.37
N SER A 188 -2.35 24.48 17.71
CA SER A 188 -3.51 24.97 18.48
C SER A 188 -3.98 26.38 18.08
N ARG A 189 -3.10 27.21 17.53
CA ARG A 189 -3.43 28.59 17.11
C ARG A 189 -4.16 28.66 15.78
N ILE A 190 -4.10 27.61 14.97
CA ILE A 190 -4.72 27.56 13.63
C ILE A 190 -5.86 26.54 13.53
N ALA A 191 -6.04 25.68 14.54
CA ALA A 191 -6.95 24.54 14.50
C ALA A 191 -8.40 24.91 14.16
N GLU A 192 -8.94 26.02 14.69
CA GLU A 192 -10.31 26.48 14.41
C GLU A 192 -10.45 26.93 12.96
N ALA A 193 -9.50 27.76 12.48
CA ALA A 193 -9.51 28.20 11.10
C ALA A 193 -9.37 27.05 10.10
N LEU A 194 -8.55 26.04 10.40
CA LEU A 194 -8.41 24.87 9.53
C LEU A 194 -9.71 24.07 9.43
N ARG A 195 -10.47 23.94 10.53
CA ARG A 195 -11.79 23.30 10.50
C ARG A 195 -12.75 24.07 9.61
N ASP A 196 -12.85 25.38 9.77
CA ASP A 196 -13.75 26.22 9.00
C ASP A 196 -13.40 26.20 7.50
N ILE A 197 -12.10 26.17 7.17
CA ILE A 197 -11.63 26.02 5.79
C ILE A 197 -11.96 24.63 5.25
N GLN A 198 -11.77 23.56 6.03
CA GLN A 198 -12.14 22.20 5.63
C GLN A 198 -13.64 22.10 5.32
N ASP A 199 -14.48 22.74 6.13
CA ASP A 199 -15.93 22.76 5.93
C ASP A 199 -16.34 23.57 4.68
N ALA A 200 -15.59 24.63 4.37
CA ALA A 200 -15.82 25.45 3.17
C ALA A 200 -15.31 24.76 1.88
N PHE A 201 -14.35 23.83 1.98
CA PHE A 201 -13.77 23.08 0.86
C PHE A 201 -13.90 21.57 1.07
N PRO A 202 -15.12 20.98 1.03
CA PRO A 202 -15.35 19.58 1.35
C PRO A 202 -14.69 18.58 0.36
N GLU A 203 -14.24 19.05 -0.81
CA GLU A 203 -13.47 18.26 -1.77
C GLU A 203 -11.97 18.22 -1.46
N THR A 204 -11.53 18.82 -0.37
CA THR A 204 -10.14 18.78 0.07
C THR A 204 -9.97 17.89 1.29
N LEU A 205 -8.74 17.48 1.54
CA LEU A 205 -8.30 16.87 2.79
C LEU A 205 -7.20 17.76 3.37
N ILE A 206 -7.47 18.40 4.50
CA ILE A 206 -6.52 19.29 5.17
C ILE A 206 -5.97 18.58 6.39
N GLY A 207 -4.66 18.34 6.40
CA GLY A 207 -3.94 17.77 7.54
C GLY A 207 -2.94 18.75 8.11
N SER A 208 -2.81 18.78 9.45
CA SER A 208 -1.80 19.55 10.15
C SER A 208 -0.79 18.64 10.83
N TYR A 209 0.48 18.98 10.73
CA TYR A 209 1.60 18.17 11.20
C TYR A 209 2.53 19.05 12.03
N PRO A 210 2.43 18.97 13.38
CA PRO A 210 3.30 19.74 14.26
C PRO A 210 4.75 19.29 14.12
N ARG A 211 5.67 20.24 14.13
CA ARG A 211 7.12 20.02 14.07
C ARG A 211 7.80 20.81 15.17
N THR A 212 8.97 20.36 15.56
CA THR A 212 9.85 21.12 16.45
C THR A 212 11.17 21.33 15.72
N THR A 213 11.48 22.57 15.39
CA THR A 213 12.73 22.97 14.74
C THR A 213 13.44 23.97 15.65
N ASP A 214 14.66 23.66 16.08
CA ASP A 214 15.47 24.50 16.98
C ASP A 214 14.75 24.94 18.28
N GLY A 215 13.91 24.03 18.83
CA GLY A 215 13.14 24.30 20.05
C GLY A 215 11.88 25.17 19.83
N ARG A 216 11.56 25.54 18.60
CA ARG A 216 10.32 26.25 18.24
C ARG A 216 9.28 25.28 17.69
N PHE A 217 8.03 25.49 18.11
CA PHE A 217 6.90 24.75 17.56
C PHE A 217 6.45 25.39 16.26
N THR A 218 6.50 24.65 15.19
CA THR A 218 5.99 25.00 13.87
C THR A 218 4.97 24.00 13.42
N THR A 219 4.15 24.34 12.45
CA THR A 219 3.14 23.44 11.89
C THR A 219 3.27 23.39 10.37
N GLN A 220 3.31 22.20 9.82
CA GLN A 220 3.17 22.02 8.38
C GLN A 220 1.73 21.64 8.06
N ILE A 221 1.05 22.42 7.22
CA ILE A 221 -0.33 22.19 6.82
C ILE A 221 -0.32 21.68 5.38
N VAL A 222 -0.91 20.52 5.14
CA VAL A 222 -0.97 19.88 3.82
C VAL A 222 -2.41 19.85 3.33
N VAL A 223 -2.68 20.55 2.26
CA VAL A 223 -3.97 20.57 1.56
C VAL A 223 -3.89 19.62 0.39
N ARG A 224 -4.80 18.66 0.31
CA ARG A 224 -4.86 17.67 -0.76
C ARG A 224 -6.22 17.70 -1.46
N SER A 225 -6.22 17.56 -2.78
CA SER A 225 -7.43 17.38 -3.60
C SER A 225 -7.06 16.72 -4.93
N ARG A 226 -8.04 16.11 -5.59
CA ARG A 226 -7.92 15.66 -6.98
C ARG A 226 -8.18 16.78 -8.00
N ASP A 227 -8.72 17.90 -7.52
CA ASP A 227 -8.94 19.12 -8.32
C ASP A 227 -7.90 20.18 -7.93
N GLU A 228 -7.06 20.56 -8.90
CA GLU A 228 -5.97 21.51 -8.68
C GLU A 228 -6.48 22.92 -8.32
N ALA A 229 -7.57 23.36 -8.94
CA ALA A 229 -8.12 24.67 -8.68
C ALA A 229 -8.72 24.76 -7.28
N ILE A 230 -9.42 23.71 -6.84
CA ILE A 230 -9.97 23.61 -5.49
C ILE A 230 -8.85 23.54 -4.46
N MET A 231 -7.84 22.69 -4.71
CA MET A 231 -6.67 22.57 -3.84
C MET A 231 -5.96 23.91 -3.65
N ASN A 232 -5.72 24.64 -4.74
CA ASN A 232 -5.03 25.93 -4.68
C ASN A 232 -5.85 26.97 -3.91
N ARG A 233 -7.16 27.08 -4.13
CA ARG A 233 -8.02 28.02 -3.38
C ARG A 233 -8.05 27.69 -1.88
N ALA A 234 -8.16 26.43 -1.51
CA ALA A 234 -8.12 26.03 -0.11
C ALA A 234 -6.75 26.30 0.53
N ALA A 235 -5.66 26.03 -0.19
CA ALA A 235 -4.31 26.31 0.29
C ALA A 235 -4.04 27.83 0.42
N ASP A 236 -4.59 28.65 -0.45
CA ASP A 236 -4.52 30.11 -0.32
C ASP A 236 -5.29 30.60 0.92
N ALA A 237 -6.50 30.05 1.17
CA ALA A 237 -7.26 30.34 2.39
C ALA A 237 -6.50 29.93 3.67
N VAL A 238 -5.82 28.78 3.65
CA VAL A 238 -4.94 28.35 4.75
C VAL A 238 -3.78 29.33 4.95
N ALA A 239 -3.14 29.78 3.86
CA ALA A 239 -2.03 30.72 3.94
C ALA A 239 -2.48 32.09 4.49
N ASP A 240 -3.70 32.55 4.15
CA ASP A 240 -4.29 33.78 4.70
C ASP A 240 -4.53 33.62 6.21
N ALA A 241 -5.16 32.53 6.65
CA ALA A 241 -5.40 32.27 8.06
C ALA A 241 -4.09 32.16 8.87
N VAL A 242 -3.04 31.57 8.30
CA VAL A 242 -1.70 31.54 8.95
C VAL A 242 -1.15 32.96 9.13
N ARG A 243 -1.25 33.84 8.11
CA ARG A 243 -0.79 35.24 8.21
C ARG A 243 -1.53 36.02 9.28
N GLU A 244 -2.84 35.84 9.39
CA GLU A 244 -3.66 36.48 10.42
C GLU A 244 -3.28 35.99 11.82
N ALA A 245 -3.06 34.68 11.99
CA ALA A 245 -2.69 34.09 13.27
C ALA A 245 -1.26 34.48 13.73
N VAL A 246 -0.32 34.73 12.81
CA VAL A 246 1.05 35.20 13.13
C VAL A 246 1.03 36.69 13.52
N GLY A 247 0.11 37.49 12.95
CA GLY A 247 -0.01 38.93 13.23
C GLY A 247 -0.66 39.27 14.57
N GLN A 248 -1.24 38.30 15.26
CA GLN A 248 -1.83 38.39 16.61
C GLN A 248 -0.86 37.89 17.67
#